data_c4b552ed2e813a6fdbe2e9fc20c077e1
#
_entry.id   c4b552ed2e813a6fdbe2e9fc20c077e1
#
_cell.length_a   1.000
_cell.length_b   1.000
_cell.length_c   1.000
_cell.angle_alpha   90.00
_cell.angle_beta   90.00
_cell.angle_gamma   90.00
#
_symmetry.space_group_name_H-M   'P 1'
#
loop_
_entity.id
_entity.type
_entity.pdbx_description
1 polymer ?
#
loop_
_entity_poly.entity_id
_entity_poly.type
_entity_poly.pdbx_seq_one_letter_code
_entity_poly.pdbx_strand_id
1 'polypeptide(L)'
;PDLLAYWLTGAVGAEVTNASTTALLDVSSRTWAVDVIDAAGLPRGLFPPLRQPGDVIGPVGELPGVSGVPLVAVGSHDTASAVAAVPSAGPAFAYISSGTWSLAGLELTAPVLSEESRLANFTNEAGIDGTIRYLRNVTGLWLLQECVRCWGPAAGSLESLLLSAAAAPALRFVIDADDPVFLPPGGMPDRIVSWLSSRGLPAPSEPPQIVRCILDSLALAYRGALLAAQSLSGRHADVVHIVGGGSKNELLCQLTADALGLPVLAGPAEATALGNVLVQARSLGAAPGSLDGMRALLRSSAGLSLRSYSPTGGVAVWEAAARRAGLG
;
A
#
# COMPACT_ATOMS: atom_id res chain seq x y z
N PRO A 1 3.69 8.49 -15.76
CA PRO A 1 3.31 7.47 -16.79
C PRO A 1 2.76 8.13 -18.06
N ASP A 2 1.81 9.08 -17.94
CA ASP A 2 1.14 9.71 -19.09
C ASP A 2 2.09 10.47 -20.00
N LEU A 3 3.11 11.16 -19.47
CA LEU A 3 4.15 11.80 -20.25
C LEU A 3 4.97 10.80 -21.06
N LEU A 4 5.28 9.62 -20.48
CA LEU A 4 5.97 8.55 -21.21
C LEU A 4 5.08 7.98 -22.31
N ALA A 5 3.79 7.79 -22.05
CA ALA A 5 2.84 7.36 -23.06
C ALA A 5 2.75 8.36 -24.23
N TYR A 6 2.73 9.65 -23.92
CA TYR A 6 2.77 10.71 -24.94
C TYR A 6 4.07 10.67 -25.77
N TRP A 7 5.23 10.55 -25.13
CA TRP A 7 6.51 10.47 -25.87
C TRP A 7 6.59 9.25 -26.77
N LEU A 8 6.00 8.13 -26.35
CA LEU A 8 6.03 6.89 -27.11
C LEU A 8 5.01 6.86 -28.26
N THR A 9 3.86 7.53 -28.12
CA THR A 9 2.73 7.38 -29.07
C THR A 9 2.26 8.69 -29.69
N GLY A 10 2.66 9.83 -29.13
CA GLY A 10 2.09 11.15 -29.47
C GLY A 10 0.69 11.40 -28.93
N ALA A 11 0.07 10.42 -28.27
CA ALA A 11 -1.31 10.53 -27.79
C ALA A 11 -1.38 11.17 -26.40
N VAL A 12 -2.17 12.23 -26.26
CA VAL A 12 -2.40 12.94 -25.00
C VAL A 12 -3.56 12.29 -24.23
N GLY A 13 -3.40 12.07 -22.94
CA GLY A 13 -4.42 11.51 -22.04
C GLY A 13 -3.89 11.35 -20.63
N ALA A 14 -4.77 11.12 -19.66
CA ALA A 14 -4.45 10.84 -18.26
C ALA A 14 -5.09 9.52 -17.83
N GLU A 15 -4.31 8.65 -17.21
CA GLU A 15 -4.82 7.37 -16.70
C GLU A 15 -5.55 7.57 -15.37
N VAL A 16 -6.73 6.97 -15.26
CA VAL A 16 -7.70 7.25 -14.19
C VAL A 16 -7.20 6.92 -12.78
N THR A 17 -6.37 5.89 -12.62
CA THR A 17 -5.86 5.53 -11.29
C THR A 17 -4.86 6.56 -10.76
N ASN A 18 -4.06 7.16 -11.64
CA ASN A 18 -3.22 8.31 -11.32
C ASN A 18 -4.04 9.59 -11.18
N ALA A 19 -4.97 9.84 -12.11
CA ALA A 19 -5.82 11.03 -12.04
C ALA A 19 -6.59 11.11 -10.71
N SER A 20 -7.01 9.95 -10.17
CA SER A 20 -7.76 9.90 -8.90
C SER A 20 -6.94 10.32 -7.67
N THR A 21 -5.61 10.35 -7.76
CA THR A 21 -4.76 10.79 -6.64
C THR A 21 -4.53 12.30 -6.60
N THR A 22 -5.02 13.03 -7.61
CA THR A 22 -4.80 14.47 -7.73
C THR A 22 -5.72 15.35 -6.88
N ALA A 23 -6.75 14.76 -6.27
CA ALA A 23 -7.90 15.44 -5.64
C ALA A 23 -8.74 16.26 -6.63
N LEU A 24 -8.53 16.10 -7.94
CA LEU A 24 -9.23 16.83 -9.00
C LEU A 24 -10.12 15.90 -9.85
N LEU A 25 -10.22 14.63 -9.49
CA LEU A 25 -11.16 13.67 -10.09
C LEU A 25 -12.33 13.45 -9.13
N ASP A 26 -13.55 13.63 -9.62
CA ASP A 26 -14.75 13.25 -8.88
C ASP A 26 -14.86 11.71 -8.89
N VAL A 27 -14.73 11.12 -7.72
CA VAL A 27 -14.72 9.66 -7.56
C VAL A 27 -16.08 9.02 -7.86
N SER A 28 -17.19 9.78 -7.74
CA SER A 28 -18.55 9.29 -8.01
C SER A 28 -18.84 9.26 -9.51
N SER A 29 -18.59 10.36 -10.21
CA SER A 29 -18.76 10.45 -11.67
C SER A 29 -17.60 9.85 -12.45
N ARG A 30 -16.43 9.69 -11.83
CA ARG A 30 -15.17 9.25 -12.44
C ARG A 30 -14.72 10.16 -13.59
N THR A 31 -15.00 11.45 -13.46
CA THR A 31 -14.60 12.49 -14.40
C THR A 31 -13.81 13.57 -13.67
N TRP A 32 -13.16 14.45 -14.41
CA TRP A 32 -12.53 15.61 -13.80
C TRP A 32 -13.56 16.47 -13.07
N ALA A 33 -13.27 16.86 -11.83
CA ALA A 33 -14.10 17.72 -11.00
C ALA A 33 -13.95 19.18 -11.45
N VAL A 34 -14.70 19.55 -12.50
CA VAL A 34 -14.57 20.84 -13.18
C VAL A 34 -14.82 22.02 -12.26
N ASP A 35 -15.75 21.91 -11.32
CA ASP A 35 -16.04 22.90 -10.29
C ASP A 35 -14.86 23.12 -9.33
N VAL A 36 -14.17 22.04 -8.93
CA VAL A 36 -12.96 22.12 -8.09
C VAL A 36 -11.79 22.71 -8.88
N ILE A 37 -11.62 22.31 -10.15
CA ILE A 37 -10.60 22.85 -11.05
C ILE A 37 -10.78 24.36 -11.24
N ASP A 38 -12.02 24.80 -11.49
CA ASP A 38 -12.35 26.22 -11.65
C ASP A 38 -12.12 27.00 -10.36
N ALA A 39 -12.55 26.46 -9.21
CA ALA A 39 -12.35 27.08 -7.90
C ALA A 39 -10.86 27.21 -7.55
N ALA A 40 -10.02 26.26 -8.00
CA ALA A 40 -8.56 26.32 -7.86
C ALA A 40 -7.90 27.27 -8.86
N GLY A 41 -8.64 27.88 -9.79
CA GLY A 41 -8.10 28.77 -10.81
C GLY A 41 -7.23 28.09 -11.86
N LEU A 42 -7.38 26.77 -12.05
CA LEU A 42 -6.58 26.00 -12.98
C LEU A 42 -7.20 26.02 -14.39
N PRO A 43 -6.39 26.20 -15.46
CA PRO A 43 -6.89 26.13 -16.83
C PRO A 43 -7.43 24.74 -17.15
N ARG A 44 -8.71 24.64 -17.56
CA ARG A 44 -9.35 23.35 -17.91
C ARG A 44 -8.59 22.58 -19.00
N GLY A 45 -7.89 23.26 -19.89
CA GLY A 45 -7.06 22.62 -20.96
C GLY A 45 -5.87 21.83 -20.45
N LEU A 46 -5.53 21.91 -19.15
CA LEU A 46 -4.49 21.06 -18.53
C LEU A 46 -4.97 19.63 -18.24
N PHE A 47 -6.28 19.39 -18.30
CA PHE A 47 -6.92 18.14 -17.92
C PHE A 47 -7.35 17.37 -19.19
N PRO A 48 -6.51 16.45 -19.68
CA PRO A 48 -6.78 15.71 -20.91
C PRO A 48 -7.87 14.66 -20.71
N PRO A 49 -8.36 14.02 -21.80
CA PRO A 49 -9.28 12.89 -21.70
C PRO A 49 -8.72 11.78 -20.81
N LEU A 50 -9.61 11.21 -19.98
CA LEU A 50 -9.26 10.10 -19.10
C LEU A 50 -9.20 8.79 -19.89
N ARG A 51 -8.25 7.92 -19.48
CA ARG A 51 -8.06 6.56 -20.01
C ARG A 51 -8.28 5.55 -18.89
N GLN A 52 -8.84 4.40 -19.28
CA GLN A 52 -9.04 3.29 -18.35
C GLN A 52 -7.86 2.29 -18.45
N PRO A 53 -7.52 1.61 -17.37
CA PRO A 53 -6.62 0.46 -17.44
C PRO A 53 -7.12 -0.61 -18.42
N GLY A 54 -6.30 -0.93 -19.41
CA GLY A 54 -6.64 -1.83 -20.50
C GLY A 54 -6.90 -1.12 -21.84
N ASP A 55 -7.05 0.20 -21.87
CA ASP A 55 -7.18 0.94 -23.12
C ASP A 55 -5.89 0.85 -23.93
N VAL A 56 -6.01 0.56 -25.24
CA VAL A 56 -4.88 0.66 -26.17
C VAL A 56 -4.70 2.13 -26.53
N ILE A 57 -3.57 2.70 -26.11
CA ILE A 57 -3.25 4.13 -26.33
C ILE A 57 -2.91 4.40 -27.80
N GLY A 58 -2.14 3.50 -28.40
CA GLY A 58 -1.67 3.60 -29.78
C GLY A 58 -0.39 2.80 -29.99
N PRO A 59 0.08 2.73 -31.23
CA PRO A 59 1.37 2.10 -31.52
C PRO A 59 2.52 2.99 -31.03
N VAL A 60 3.57 2.35 -30.52
CA VAL A 60 4.84 3.02 -30.23
C VAL A 60 5.44 3.54 -31.53
N GLY A 61 5.85 4.80 -31.54
CA GLY A 61 6.52 5.43 -32.69
C GLY A 61 7.86 4.77 -33.05
N GLU A 62 8.68 5.48 -33.81
CA GLU A 62 9.98 4.96 -34.22
C GLU A 62 10.94 4.83 -33.04
N LEU A 63 11.02 3.61 -32.47
CA LEU A 63 11.94 3.25 -31.43
C LEU A 63 12.51 1.84 -31.71
N PRO A 64 13.84 1.67 -31.79
CA PRO A 64 14.45 0.40 -32.13
C PRO A 64 13.96 -0.76 -31.27
N GLY A 65 13.49 -1.83 -31.89
CA GLY A 65 13.03 -3.06 -31.25
C GLY A 65 11.59 -3.05 -30.74
N VAL A 66 10.89 -1.91 -30.70
CA VAL A 66 9.50 -1.80 -30.22
C VAL A 66 8.59 -0.93 -31.08
N SER A 67 9.06 -0.47 -32.24
CA SER A 67 8.24 0.32 -33.18
C SER A 67 6.98 -0.46 -33.60
N GLY A 68 5.82 0.21 -33.55
CA GLY A 68 4.54 -0.38 -33.92
C GLY A 68 3.91 -1.29 -32.84
N VAL A 69 4.60 -1.58 -31.72
CA VAL A 69 4.03 -2.35 -30.62
C VAL A 69 2.91 -1.53 -29.96
N PRO A 70 1.72 -2.11 -29.70
CA PRO A 70 0.65 -1.39 -29.01
C PRO A 70 1.05 -1.04 -27.57
N LEU A 71 0.93 0.24 -27.23
CA LEU A 71 1.05 0.70 -25.85
C LEU A 71 -0.32 0.60 -25.18
N VAL A 72 -0.38 -0.06 -24.03
CA VAL A 72 -1.60 -0.27 -23.25
C VAL A 72 -1.53 0.55 -21.97
N ALA A 73 -2.61 1.28 -21.64
CA ALA A 73 -2.78 1.88 -20.33
C ALA A 73 -2.95 0.80 -19.28
N VAL A 74 -2.27 0.94 -18.16
CA VAL A 74 -2.36 0.03 -16.99
C VAL A 74 -2.84 0.81 -15.79
N GLY A 75 -3.08 0.18 -14.66
CA GLY A 75 -3.19 0.91 -13.39
C GLY A 75 -1.85 1.60 -13.13
N SER A 76 -1.69 2.81 -13.62
CA SER A 76 -0.39 3.49 -13.65
C SER A 76 0.00 4.08 -12.29
N HIS A 77 -0.95 4.24 -11.37
CA HIS A 77 -0.61 4.31 -9.95
C HIS A 77 -0.16 2.91 -9.50
N ASP A 78 1.06 2.79 -9.00
CA ASP A 78 1.70 1.51 -8.69
C ASP A 78 0.85 0.61 -7.77
N THR A 79 0.20 1.21 -6.77
CA THR A 79 -0.70 0.48 -5.87
C THR A 79 -1.96 -0.02 -6.58
N ALA A 80 -2.46 0.66 -7.63
CA ALA A 80 -3.60 0.15 -8.39
C ALA A 80 -3.25 -1.16 -9.10
N SER A 81 -2.07 -1.22 -9.72
CA SER A 81 -1.54 -2.46 -10.28
C SER A 81 -1.25 -3.50 -9.20
N ALA A 82 -0.69 -3.11 -8.05
CA ALA A 82 -0.42 -4.04 -6.96
C ALA A 82 -1.71 -4.68 -6.41
N VAL A 83 -2.78 -3.91 -6.23
CA VAL A 83 -4.09 -4.41 -5.76
C VAL A 83 -4.74 -5.31 -6.81
N ALA A 84 -4.58 -5.03 -8.10
CA ALA A 84 -5.05 -5.94 -9.16
C ALA A 84 -4.40 -7.32 -9.07
N ALA A 85 -3.14 -7.38 -8.63
CA ALA A 85 -2.39 -8.63 -8.45
C ALA A 85 -2.52 -9.25 -7.06
N VAL A 86 -3.39 -8.73 -6.19
CA VAL A 86 -3.73 -9.42 -4.93
C VAL A 86 -4.44 -10.72 -5.26
N PRO A 87 -3.90 -11.89 -4.89
CA PRO A 87 -4.47 -13.18 -5.26
C PRO A 87 -5.65 -13.58 -4.37
N SER A 88 -6.60 -12.67 -4.17
CA SER A 88 -7.78 -12.91 -3.34
C SER A 88 -8.72 -13.94 -3.98
N ALA A 89 -9.35 -14.77 -3.14
CA ALA A 89 -10.35 -15.76 -3.59
C ALA A 89 -11.79 -15.22 -3.60
N GLY A 90 -11.99 -13.99 -3.12
CA GLY A 90 -13.30 -13.34 -3.03
C GLY A 90 -13.18 -11.92 -2.51
N PRO A 91 -14.29 -11.22 -2.29
CA PRO A 91 -14.29 -9.79 -1.94
C PRO A 91 -13.99 -9.49 -0.46
N ALA A 92 -14.00 -10.49 0.42
CA ALA A 92 -13.79 -10.30 1.86
C ALA A 92 -12.30 -10.29 2.23
N PHE A 93 -11.54 -9.39 1.61
CA PHE A 93 -10.12 -9.22 1.91
C PHE A 93 -9.77 -7.76 2.19
N ALA A 94 -8.74 -7.57 3.01
CA ALA A 94 -8.03 -6.32 3.13
C ALA A 94 -6.64 -6.45 2.48
N TYR A 95 -6.05 -5.33 2.12
CA TYR A 95 -4.69 -5.34 1.58
C TYR A 95 -3.79 -4.33 2.27
N ILE A 96 -2.50 -4.64 2.26
CA ILE A 96 -1.43 -3.73 2.64
C ILE A 96 -0.40 -3.78 1.52
N SER A 97 -0.32 -2.72 0.72
CA SER A 97 0.78 -2.53 -0.22
C SER A 97 1.96 -1.96 0.56
N SER A 98 2.88 -2.83 0.97
CA SER A 98 3.97 -2.51 1.90
C SER A 98 5.29 -2.30 1.17
N GLY A 99 5.79 -1.09 1.27
CA GLY A 99 7.08 -0.64 0.75
C GLY A 99 7.74 0.35 1.72
N THR A 100 8.41 1.36 1.19
CA THR A 100 8.90 2.51 1.98
C THR A 100 7.74 3.20 2.69
N TRP A 101 6.66 3.43 1.96
CA TRP A 101 5.33 3.74 2.49
C TRP A 101 4.46 2.50 2.46
N SER A 102 3.41 2.47 3.27
CA SER A 102 2.41 1.41 3.23
C SER A 102 1.03 1.99 3.01
N LEU A 103 0.29 1.42 2.07
CA LEU A 103 -1.08 1.77 1.80
C LEU A 103 -1.96 0.63 2.30
N ALA A 104 -2.72 0.87 3.36
CA ALA A 104 -3.57 -0.12 4.00
C ALA A 104 -5.05 0.19 3.74
N GLY A 105 -5.81 -0.78 3.24
CA GLY A 105 -7.20 -0.52 2.87
C GLY A 105 -7.98 -1.73 2.37
N LEU A 106 -9.12 -1.40 1.76
CA LEU A 106 -10.08 -2.33 1.18
C LEU A 106 -10.31 -2.00 -0.29
N GLU A 107 -10.64 -3.01 -1.07
CA GLU A 107 -11.17 -2.82 -2.42
C GLU A 107 -12.70 -2.82 -2.35
N LEU A 108 -13.31 -1.72 -2.79
CA LEU A 108 -14.75 -1.48 -2.72
C LEU A 108 -15.35 -1.31 -4.11
N THR A 109 -16.66 -1.46 -4.23
CA THR A 109 -17.43 -1.19 -5.46
C THR A 109 -17.99 0.23 -5.50
N ALA A 110 -17.97 0.96 -4.37
CA ALA A 110 -18.43 2.34 -4.26
C ALA A 110 -17.57 3.11 -3.24
N PRO A 111 -17.41 4.42 -3.40
CA PRO A 111 -16.63 5.23 -2.48
C PRO A 111 -17.32 5.44 -1.14
N VAL A 112 -16.53 5.68 -0.09
CA VAL A 112 -16.98 6.08 1.25
C VAL A 112 -16.76 7.59 1.39
N LEU A 113 -17.83 8.38 1.38
CA LEU A 113 -17.80 9.84 1.33
C LEU A 113 -18.29 10.50 2.63
N SER A 114 -18.23 9.77 3.75
CA SER A 114 -18.64 10.33 5.04
C SER A 114 -17.59 11.29 5.62
N GLU A 115 -18.03 12.21 6.45
CA GLU A 115 -17.12 13.14 7.14
C GLU A 115 -16.19 12.41 8.11
N GLU A 116 -16.66 11.33 8.74
CA GLU A 116 -15.85 10.48 9.58
C GLU A 116 -14.70 9.84 8.79
N SER A 117 -14.96 9.41 7.54
CA SER A 117 -13.92 8.88 6.65
C SER A 117 -12.86 9.93 6.32
N ARG A 118 -13.30 11.17 6.03
CA ARG A 118 -12.40 12.29 5.75
C ARG A 118 -11.53 12.62 6.97
N LEU A 119 -12.13 12.70 8.16
CA LEU A 119 -11.41 12.97 9.41
C LEU A 119 -10.44 11.86 9.79
N ALA A 120 -10.76 10.62 9.43
CA ALA A 120 -9.86 9.47 9.62
C ALA A 120 -8.77 9.37 8.53
N ASN A 121 -8.68 10.39 7.65
CA ASN A 121 -7.66 10.50 6.60
C ASN A 121 -7.66 9.35 5.58
N PHE A 122 -8.86 8.84 5.23
CA PHE A 122 -9.02 7.88 4.15
C PHE A 122 -9.20 8.56 2.80
N THR A 123 -8.66 7.92 1.77
CA THR A 123 -8.85 8.29 0.37
C THR A 123 -9.69 7.25 -0.37
N ASN A 124 -10.38 7.69 -1.42
CA ASN A 124 -11.07 6.85 -2.38
C ASN A 124 -10.37 7.00 -3.72
N GLU A 125 -9.52 6.06 -4.07
CA GLU A 125 -8.75 6.10 -5.30
C GLU A 125 -9.30 5.10 -6.32
N ALA A 126 -9.24 5.43 -7.60
CA ALA A 126 -9.68 4.53 -8.66
C ALA A 126 -8.83 3.25 -8.71
N GLY A 127 -9.50 2.12 -8.79
CA GLY A 127 -8.90 0.79 -9.03
C GLY A 127 -9.17 0.29 -10.45
N ILE A 128 -8.79 -0.96 -10.71
CA ILE A 128 -9.04 -1.63 -11.98
C ILE A 128 -10.54 -2.00 -12.08
N ASP A 129 -11.10 -1.97 -13.29
CA ASP A 129 -12.49 -2.34 -13.58
C ASP A 129 -13.52 -1.52 -12.75
N GLY A 130 -13.16 -0.28 -12.43
CA GLY A 130 -14.05 0.60 -11.70
C GLY A 130 -14.18 0.29 -10.21
N THR A 131 -13.31 -0.51 -9.64
CA THR A 131 -13.21 -0.63 -8.19
C THR A 131 -12.69 0.65 -7.56
N ILE A 132 -12.91 0.79 -6.26
CA ILE A 132 -12.38 1.87 -5.44
C ILE A 132 -11.36 1.27 -4.48
N ARG A 133 -10.17 1.80 -4.47
CA ARG A 133 -9.17 1.54 -3.45
C ARG A 133 -9.43 2.50 -2.29
N TYR A 134 -10.15 2.03 -1.29
CA TYR A 134 -10.43 2.77 -0.07
C TYR A 134 -9.29 2.52 0.91
N LEU A 135 -8.43 3.51 1.11
CA LEU A 135 -7.16 3.29 1.81
C LEU A 135 -6.74 4.49 2.65
N ARG A 136 -5.79 4.24 3.54
CA ARG A 136 -5.01 5.25 4.24
C ARG A 136 -3.53 4.97 4.07
N ASN A 137 -2.74 6.04 3.89
CA ASN A 137 -1.29 5.95 3.99
C ASN A 137 -0.88 5.72 5.44
N VAL A 138 0.05 4.80 5.63
CA VAL A 138 0.74 4.55 6.90
C VAL A 138 2.23 4.66 6.62
N THR A 139 2.97 5.28 7.51
CA THR A 139 4.43 5.27 7.44
C THR A 139 4.90 3.82 7.43
N GLY A 140 5.55 3.41 6.36
CA GLY A 140 5.93 2.01 6.15
C GLY A 140 7.33 1.69 6.65
N LEU A 141 8.06 0.92 5.85
CA LEU A 141 9.43 0.51 6.18
C LEU A 141 10.44 1.66 6.10
N TRP A 142 10.03 2.89 5.80
CA TRP A 142 10.82 4.10 5.88
C TRP A 142 11.57 4.22 7.21
N LEU A 143 10.88 3.98 8.33
CA LEU A 143 11.46 4.03 9.67
C LEU A 143 12.66 3.07 9.81
N LEU A 144 12.48 1.84 9.35
CA LEU A 144 13.51 0.81 9.39
C LEU A 144 14.66 1.14 8.43
N GLN A 145 14.34 1.55 7.20
CA GLN A 145 15.33 1.93 6.18
C GLN A 145 16.21 3.09 6.66
N GLU A 146 15.61 4.11 7.29
CA GLU A 146 16.35 5.24 7.85
C GLU A 146 17.23 4.83 9.05
N CYS A 147 16.75 3.94 9.91
CA CYS A 147 17.58 3.42 10.98
C CYS A 147 18.79 2.64 10.43
N VAL A 148 18.58 1.74 9.48
CA VAL A 148 19.67 0.99 8.83
C VAL A 148 20.65 1.93 8.15
N ARG A 149 20.15 2.97 7.47
CA ARG A 149 21.00 3.99 6.84
C ARG A 149 21.85 4.77 7.88
N CYS A 150 21.26 5.11 9.03
CA CYS A 150 21.96 5.81 10.09
C CYS A 150 23.04 4.95 10.76
N TRP A 151 22.78 3.66 10.97
CA TRP A 151 23.75 2.75 11.58
C TRP A 151 24.88 2.34 10.61
N GLY A 152 24.61 2.36 9.31
CA GLY A 152 25.57 1.97 8.28
C GLY A 152 26.00 0.48 8.40
N PRO A 153 27.17 0.13 7.87
CA PRO A 153 27.68 -1.26 7.87
C PRO A 153 27.84 -1.90 9.26
N ALA A 154 28.00 -1.09 10.31
CA ALA A 154 28.17 -1.56 11.68
C ALA A 154 26.94 -2.28 12.23
N ALA A 155 25.74 -2.06 11.65
CA ALA A 155 24.52 -2.73 12.05
C ALA A 155 24.42 -4.20 11.61
N GLY A 156 25.33 -4.67 10.76
CA GLY A 156 25.25 -5.98 10.14
C GLY A 156 24.22 -6.05 8.99
N SER A 157 23.79 -7.26 8.64
CA SER A 157 22.77 -7.44 7.62
C SER A 157 21.37 -7.18 8.16
N LEU A 158 20.44 -6.76 7.29
CA LEU A 158 19.03 -6.62 7.65
C LEU A 158 18.45 -7.94 8.18
N GLU A 159 18.82 -9.07 7.61
CA GLU A 159 18.42 -10.39 8.07
C GLU A 159 18.82 -10.65 9.51
N SER A 160 20.08 -10.39 9.86
CA SER A 160 20.60 -10.51 11.24
C SER A 160 19.85 -9.60 12.22
N LEU A 161 19.55 -8.36 11.81
CA LEU A 161 18.77 -7.42 12.62
C LEU A 161 17.35 -7.93 12.87
N LEU A 162 16.68 -8.47 11.84
CA LEU A 162 15.32 -9.01 11.96
C LEU A 162 15.28 -10.24 12.85
N LEU A 163 16.25 -11.14 12.73
CA LEU A 163 16.38 -12.33 13.62
C LEU A 163 16.56 -11.90 15.08
N SER A 164 17.45 -10.93 15.33
CA SER A 164 17.66 -10.40 16.68
C SER A 164 16.43 -9.66 17.23
N ALA A 165 15.73 -8.92 16.35
CA ALA A 165 14.49 -8.23 16.72
C ALA A 165 13.36 -9.21 17.06
N ALA A 166 13.30 -10.37 16.41
CA ALA A 166 12.33 -11.42 16.75
C ALA A 166 12.49 -11.93 18.19
N ALA A 167 13.72 -11.98 18.70
CA ALA A 167 14.03 -12.37 20.07
C ALA A 167 13.89 -11.22 21.10
N ALA A 168 13.75 -9.98 20.64
CA ALA A 168 13.57 -8.84 21.53
C ALA A 168 12.18 -8.81 22.18
N PRO A 169 12.02 -8.19 23.38
CA PRO A 169 10.74 -8.14 24.10
C PRO A 169 9.63 -7.51 23.26
N ALA A 170 8.57 -8.29 23.01
CA ALA A 170 7.42 -7.89 22.22
C ALA A 170 6.64 -6.75 22.89
N LEU A 171 6.20 -5.77 22.11
CA LEU A 171 5.30 -4.68 22.51
C LEU A 171 5.80 -3.85 23.72
N ARG A 172 7.09 -3.97 24.04
CA ARG A 172 7.69 -3.21 25.15
C ARG A 172 7.84 -1.74 24.80
N PHE A 173 8.20 -1.46 23.56
CA PHE A 173 8.39 -0.14 23.02
C PHE A 173 7.44 0.03 21.82
N VAL A 174 6.59 1.05 21.87
CA VAL A 174 5.62 1.34 20.80
C VAL A 174 5.57 2.84 20.60
N ILE A 175 5.63 3.25 19.34
CA ILE A 175 5.52 4.64 18.91
C ILE A 175 4.30 4.82 18.01
N ASP A 176 3.84 6.05 17.85
CA ASP A 176 2.97 6.40 16.73
C ASP A 176 3.83 6.47 15.47
N ALA A 177 3.73 5.44 14.62
CA ALA A 177 4.52 5.37 13.41
C ALA A 177 4.17 6.50 12.42
N ASP A 178 2.97 7.08 12.52
CA ASP A 178 2.49 8.16 11.66
C ASP A 178 2.76 9.57 12.23
N ASP A 179 3.44 9.69 13.39
CA ASP A 179 3.82 10.99 13.94
C ASP A 179 4.72 11.75 12.95
N PRO A 180 4.37 13.00 12.58
CA PRO A 180 5.15 13.79 11.61
C PRO A 180 6.64 13.98 11.97
N VAL A 181 7.01 13.77 13.23
CA VAL A 181 8.41 13.83 13.66
C VAL A 181 9.28 12.80 12.95
N PHE A 182 8.70 11.71 12.44
CA PHE A 182 9.42 10.64 11.75
C PHE A 182 9.52 10.82 10.22
N LEU A 183 8.92 11.87 9.65
CA LEU A 183 8.98 12.12 8.21
C LEU A 183 10.38 12.55 7.70
N PRO A 184 11.10 13.49 8.38
CA PRO A 184 12.37 13.94 7.87
C PRO A 184 13.45 12.83 7.90
N PRO A 185 14.34 12.76 6.91
CA PRO A 185 15.46 11.83 6.92
C PRO A 185 16.49 12.16 8.00
N GLY A 186 17.29 11.16 8.37
CA GLY A 186 18.41 11.29 9.32
C GLY A 186 18.01 11.22 10.78
N GLY A 187 18.93 10.70 11.62
CA GLY A 187 18.77 10.63 13.08
C GLY A 187 17.58 9.80 13.56
N MET A 188 17.06 8.87 12.76
CA MET A 188 15.84 8.15 13.07
C MET A 188 15.94 7.34 14.38
N PRO A 189 17.03 6.63 14.70
CA PRO A 189 17.16 5.92 15.97
C PRO A 189 17.02 6.85 17.18
N ASP A 190 17.70 7.98 17.17
CA ASP A 190 17.67 8.96 18.28
C ASP A 190 16.30 9.61 18.40
N ARG A 191 15.62 9.82 17.27
CA ARG A 191 14.28 10.40 17.21
C ARG A 191 13.25 9.46 17.82
N ILE A 192 13.33 8.14 17.58
CA ILE A 192 12.49 7.13 18.20
C ILE A 192 12.71 7.11 19.73
N VAL A 193 13.96 7.09 20.17
CA VAL A 193 14.31 7.14 21.59
C VAL A 193 13.77 8.41 22.24
N SER A 194 13.98 9.57 21.61
CA SER A 194 13.52 10.87 22.11
C SER A 194 11.99 10.96 22.18
N TRP A 195 11.30 10.43 21.18
CA TRP A 195 9.83 10.40 21.16
C TRP A 195 9.25 9.63 22.35
N LEU A 196 9.81 8.47 22.67
CA LEU A 196 9.40 7.66 23.83
C LEU A 196 9.78 8.35 25.15
N SER A 197 11.02 8.81 25.28
CA SER A 197 11.53 9.42 26.50
C SER A 197 10.78 10.71 26.87
N SER A 198 10.41 11.53 25.88
CA SER A 198 9.64 12.77 26.10
C SER A 198 8.23 12.52 26.64
N ARG A 199 7.72 11.30 26.46
CA ARG A 199 6.40 10.85 26.94
C ARG A 199 6.48 10.03 28.23
N GLY A 200 7.67 9.93 28.83
CA GLY A 200 7.90 9.13 30.04
C GLY A 200 7.78 7.61 29.80
N LEU A 201 7.87 7.19 28.54
CA LEU A 201 7.81 5.78 28.15
C LEU A 201 9.22 5.16 28.17
N PRO A 202 9.36 3.86 28.44
CA PRO A 202 10.65 3.19 28.29
C PRO A 202 11.11 3.28 26.83
N ALA A 203 12.41 3.49 26.63
CA ALA A 203 13.02 3.62 25.32
C ALA A 203 13.99 2.47 25.03
N PRO A 204 14.12 2.02 23.77
CA PRO A 204 15.09 1.01 23.36
C PRO A 204 16.51 1.58 23.40
N SER A 205 17.49 0.72 23.74
CA SER A 205 18.91 1.11 23.80
C SER A 205 19.78 0.48 22.71
N GLU A 206 19.26 -0.55 22.05
CA GLU A 206 20.02 -1.32 21.06
C GLU A 206 19.27 -1.45 19.72
N PRO A 207 20.00 -1.58 18.59
CA PRO A 207 19.39 -1.68 17.27
C PRO A 207 18.29 -2.76 17.14
N PRO A 208 18.44 -4.00 17.64
CA PRO A 208 17.34 -4.98 17.56
C PRO A 208 16.07 -4.56 18.29
N GLN A 209 16.19 -3.85 19.41
CA GLN A 209 15.03 -3.33 20.16
C GLN A 209 14.33 -2.20 19.40
N ILE A 210 15.10 -1.34 18.71
CA ILE A 210 14.56 -0.28 17.85
C ILE A 210 13.83 -0.92 16.65
N VAL A 211 14.42 -1.91 16.00
CA VAL A 211 13.77 -2.64 14.92
C VAL A 211 12.47 -3.28 15.40
N ARG A 212 12.47 -3.93 16.56
CA ARG A 212 11.26 -4.51 17.14
C ARG A 212 10.21 -3.46 17.45
N CYS A 213 10.60 -2.33 18.03
CA CYS A 213 9.72 -1.18 18.26
C CYS A 213 9.04 -0.72 16.97
N ILE A 214 9.81 -0.55 15.89
CA ILE A 214 9.27 -0.15 14.58
C ILE A 214 8.26 -1.17 14.08
N LEU A 215 8.60 -2.46 14.07
CA LEU A 215 7.73 -3.49 13.50
C LEU A 215 6.44 -3.71 14.33
N ASP A 216 6.53 -3.68 15.66
CA ASP A 216 5.35 -3.72 16.55
C ASP A 216 4.46 -2.49 16.29
N SER A 217 5.04 -1.30 16.13
CA SER A 217 4.30 -0.06 15.86
C SER A 217 3.64 -0.05 14.49
N LEU A 218 4.32 -0.56 13.46
CA LEU A 218 3.73 -0.69 12.12
C LEU A 218 2.56 -1.69 12.12
N ALA A 219 2.69 -2.82 12.81
CA ALA A 219 1.59 -3.78 12.94
C ALA A 219 0.36 -3.16 13.63
N LEU A 220 0.57 -2.31 14.65
CA LEU A 220 -0.51 -1.54 15.30
C LEU A 220 -1.10 -0.48 14.37
N ALA A 221 -0.29 0.24 13.59
CA ALA A 221 -0.78 1.21 12.63
C ALA A 221 -1.62 0.55 11.53
N TYR A 222 -1.19 -0.61 11.02
CA TYR A 222 -1.97 -1.42 10.06
C TYR A 222 -3.29 -1.90 10.69
N ARG A 223 -3.25 -2.37 11.94
CA ARG A 223 -4.47 -2.74 12.67
C ARG A 223 -5.44 -1.55 12.74
N GLY A 224 -4.97 -0.40 13.20
CA GLY A 224 -5.79 0.82 13.31
C GLY A 224 -6.41 1.22 11.97
N ALA A 225 -5.61 1.23 10.90
CA ALA A 225 -6.08 1.56 9.57
C ALA A 225 -7.14 0.59 9.05
N LEU A 226 -6.89 -0.73 9.16
CA LEU A 226 -7.82 -1.74 8.61
C LEU A 226 -9.11 -1.88 9.43
N LEU A 227 -9.06 -1.74 10.76
CA LEU A 227 -10.27 -1.72 11.59
C LEU A 227 -11.13 -0.49 11.29
N ALA A 228 -10.50 0.68 11.13
CA ALA A 228 -11.21 1.90 10.75
C ALA A 228 -11.81 1.77 9.34
N ALA A 229 -11.06 1.23 8.36
CA ALA A 229 -11.57 1.00 7.00
C ALA A 229 -12.82 0.10 7.01
N GLN A 230 -12.79 -0.99 7.78
CA GLN A 230 -13.93 -1.91 7.90
C GLN A 230 -15.14 -1.22 8.55
N SER A 231 -14.92 -0.51 9.66
CA SER A 231 -15.98 0.19 10.39
C SER A 231 -16.65 1.27 9.53
N LEU A 232 -15.85 2.12 8.84
CA LEU A 232 -16.35 3.25 8.06
C LEU A 232 -17.03 2.81 6.76
N SER A 233 -16.59 1.70 6.17
CA SER A 233 -17.18 1.17 4.93
C SER A 233 -18.32 0.18 5.16
N GLY A 234 -18.50 -0.31 6.38
CA GLY A 234 -19.42 -1.40 6.69
C GLY A 234 -19.04 -2.74 6.06
N ARG A 235 -17.77 -2.89 5.58
CA ARG A 235 -17.26 -4.11 4.95
C ARG A 235 -16.39 -4.87 5.93
N HIS A 236 -16.40 -6.19 5.81
CA HIS A 236 -15.56 -7.08 6.63
C HIS A 236 -14.52 -7.77 5.77
N ALA A 237 -13.34 -8.01 6.36
CA ALA A 237 -12.27 -8.79 5.75
C ALA A 237 -11.96 -10.01 6.61
N ASP A 238 -11.88 -11.18 5.96
CA ASP A 238 -11.53 -12.44 6.60
C ASP A 238 -10.03 -12.75 6.52
N VAL A 239 -9.33 -12.07 5.62
CA VAL A 239 -7.91 -12.26 5.33
C VAL A 239 -7.26 -10.93 4.96
N VAL A 240 -5.99 -10.77 5.28
CA VAL A 240 -5.19 -9.62 4.87
C VAL A 240 -4.10 -10.08 3.90
N HIS A 241 -4.02 -9.43 2.75
CA HIS A 241 -2.92 -9.63 1.81
C HIS A 241 -1.86 -8.55 1.99
N ILE A 242 -0.62 -8.95 2.28
CA ILE A 242 0.53 -8.04 2.27
C ILE A 242 1.29 -8.27 0.97
N VAL A 243 1.33 -7.25 0.12
CA VAL A 243 2.02 -7.27 -1.17
C VAL A 243 3.16 -6.25 -1.20
N GLY A 244 4.02 -6.32 -2.20
CA GLY A 244 5.18 -5.44 -2.30
C GLY A 244 6.38 -5.94 -1.50
N GLY A 245 7.43 -5.13 -1.41
CA GLY A 245 8.69 -5.50 -0.77
C GLY A 245 8.56 -5.91 0.70
N GLY A 246 7.62 -5.31 1.42
CA GLY A 246 7.35 -5.63 2.83
C GLY A 246 6.83 -7.04 3.06
N SER A 247 6.26 -7.70 2.05
CA SER A 247 5.84 -9.11 2.14
C SER A 247 7.00 -10.09 2.37
N LYS A 248 8.24 -9.64 2.13
CA LYS A 248 9.46 -10.41 2.42
C LYS A 248 9.87 -10.33 3.90
N ASN A 249 9.32 -9.40 4.67
CA ASN A 249 9.59 -9.26 6.10
C ASN A 249 8.68 -10.19 6.90
N GLU A 250 9.15 -11.43 7.15
CA GLU A 250 8.38 -12.47 7.82
C GLU A 250 7.92 -12.05 9.21
N LEU A 251 8.79 -11.33 9.96
CA LEU A 251 8.45 -10.84 11.29
C LEU A 251 7.30 -9.84 11.22
N LEU A 252 7.34 -8.85 10.32
CA LEU A 252 6.26 -7.89 10.15
C LEU A 252 4.94 -8.57 9.75
N CYS A 253 5.01 -9.55 8.84
CA CYS A 253 3.83 -10.31 8.42
C CYS A 253 3.18 -11.07 9.58
N GLN A 254 3.99 -11.74 10.41
CA GLN A 254 3.49 -12.44 11.60
C GLN A 254 2.91 -11.47 12.64
N LEU A 255 3.63 -10.37 12.94
CA LEU A 255 3.15 -9.35 13.87
C LEU A 255 1.84 -8.71 13.40
N THR A 256 1.69 -8.53 12.09
CA THR A 256 0.44 -8.02 11.51
C THR A 256 -0.72 -9.01 11.69
N ALA A 257 -0.48 -10.31 11.47
CA ALA A 257 -1.48 -11.34 11.74
C ALA A 257 -1.89 -11.36 13.22
N ASP A 258 -0.92 -11.31 14.13
CA ASP A 258 -1.15 -11.30 15.57
C ASP A 258 -1.91 -10.04 16.02
N ALA A 259 -1.53 -8.87 15.50
CA ALA A 259 -2.18 -7.60 15.83
C ALA A 259 -3.63 -7.55 15.38
N LEU A 260 -3.93 -8.04 14.19
CA LEU A 260 -5.28 -8.04 13.61
C LEU A 260 -6.16 -9.18 14.11
N GLY A 261 -5.56 -10.30 14.53
CA GLY A 261 -6.29 -11.54 14.79
C GLY A 261 -6.85 -12.18 13.52
N LEU A 262 -6.28 -11.87 12.36
CA LEU A 262 -6.67 -12.36 11.05
C LEU A 262 -5.49 -13.04 10.35
N PRO A 263 -5.74 -14.06 9.52
CA PRO A 263 -4.68 -14.64 8.69
C PRO A 263 -4.11 -13.58 7.72
N VAL A 264 -2.79 -13.63 7.55
CA VAL A 264 -2.06 -12.80 6.58
C VAL A 264 -1.50 -13.71 5.49
N LEU A 265 -1.75 -13.34 4.23
CA LEU A 265 -1.14 -13.93 3.05
C LEU A 265 -0.13 -12.93 2.48
N ALA A 266 1.15 -13.27 2.58
CA ALA A 266 2.26 -12.42 2.14
C ALA A 266 2.74 -12.81 0.73
N GLY A 267 2.80 -11.82 -0.16
CA GLY A 267 3.17 -11.96 -1.57
C GLY A 267 2.01 -11.68 -2.52
N PRO A 268 2.32 -11.48 -3.80
CA PRO A 268 3.65 -11.41 -4.38
C PRO A 268 4.42 -10.13 -3.99
N ALA A 269 5.74 -10.24 -3.93
CA ALA A 269 6.58 -9.06 -3.66
C ALA A 269 6.57 -8.07 -4.84
N GLU A 270 6.49 -8.59 -6.05
CA GLU A 270 6.45 -7.80 -7.30
C GLU A 270 5.01 -7.61 -7.80
N ALA A 271 4.07 -7.38 -6.88
CA ALA A 271 2.64 -7.26 -7.20
C ALA A 271 2.36 -6.17 -8.24
N THR A 272 3.02 -5.02 -8.15
CA THR A 272 2.87 -3.92 -9.12
C THR A 272 3.21 -4.37 -10.54
N ALA A 273 4.36 -5.03 -10.72
CA ALA A 273 4.78 -5.52 -12.03
C ALA A 273 3.82 -6.60 -12.56
N LEU A 274 3.39 -7.51 -11.69
CA LEU A 274 2.42 -8.56 -12.07
C LEU A 274 1.07 -7.98 -12.48
N GLY A 275 0.53 -7.03 -11.74
CA GLY A 275 -0.74 -6.38 -12.09
C GLY A 275 -0.65 -5.61 -13.39
N ASN A 276 0.47 -4.90 -13.61
CA ASN A 276 0.76 -4.21 -14.86
C ASN A 276 0.76 -5.20 -16.05
N VAL A 277 1.49 -6.29 -15.95
CA VAL A 277 1.55 -7.33 -17.01
C VAL A 277 0.19 -7.97 -17.25
N LEU A 278 -0.58 -8.27 -16.19
CA LEU A 278 -1.90 -8.88 -16.32
C LEU A 278 -2.90 -7.99 -17.05
N VAL A 279 -2.90 -6.68 -16.77
CA VAL A 279 -3.77 -5.73 -17.47
C VAL A 279 -3.42 -5.65 -18.94
N GLN A 280 -2.14 -5.61 -19.29
CA GLN A 280 -1.68 -5.65 -20.69
C GLN A 280 -2.05 -6.97 -21.38
N ALA A 281 -1.78 -8.10 -20.74
CA ALA A 281 -2.10 -9.42 -21.26
C ALA A 281 -3.62 -9.58 -21.51
N ARG A 282 -4.45 -9.08 -20.58
CA ARG A 282 -5.90 -9.04 -20.74
C ARG A 282 -6.32 -8.20 -21.95
N SER A 283 -5.77 -7.02 -22.09
CA SER A 283 -6.06 -6.10 -23.18
C SER A 283 -5.74 -6.72 -24.57
N LEU A 284 -4.73 -7.57 -24.61
CA LEU A 284 -4.29 -8.28 -25.80
C LEU A 284 -4.93 -9.68 -25.96
N GLY A 285 -5.90 -10.04 -25.13
CA GLY A 285 -6.58 -11.33 -25.18
C GLY A 285 -5.75 -12.53 -24.69
N ALA A 286 -4.62 -12.29 -24.01
CA ALA A 286 -3.72 -13.32 -23.49
C ALA A 286 -3.96 -13.67 -22.00
N ALA A 287 -4.90 -12.97 -21.33
CA ALA A 287 -5.32 -13.25 -19.96
C ALA A 287 -6.85 -13.14 -19.84
N PRO A 288 -7.46 -13.69 -18.76
CA PRO A 288 -8.90 -13.59 -18.52
C PRO A 288 -9.42 -12.15 -18.50
N GLY A 289 -10.64 -11.93 -19.04
CA GLY A 289 -11.23 -10.62 -19.26
C GLY A 289 -11.69 -9.87 -17.99
N SER A 290 -11.73 -10.52 -16.84
CA SER A 290 -12.17 -9.92 -15.56
C SER A 290 -11.04 -9.88 -14.53
N LEU A 291 -11.15 -8.98 -13.57
CA LEU A 291 -10.21 -8.87 -12.44
C LEU A 291 -10.16 -10.17 -11.63
N ASP A 292 -11.30 -10.79 -11.35
CA ASP A 292 -11.37 -12.06 -10.64
C ASP A 292 -10.71 -13.21 -11.44
N GLY A 293 -10.87 -13.20 -12.75
CA GLY A 293 -10.20 -14.15 -13.65
C GLY A 293 -8.68 -13.98 -13.63
N MET A 294 -8.18 -12.75 -13.66
CA MET A 294 -6.74 -12.47 -13.52
C MET A 294 -6.19 -12.96 -12.17
N ARG A 295 -6.92 -12.72 -11.08
CA ARG A 295 -6.57 -13.20 -9.73
C ARG A 295 -6.60 -14.72 -9.64
N ALA A 296 -7.55 -15.36 -10.28
CA ALA A 296 -7.61 -16.84 -10.38
C ALA A 296 -6.40 -17.40 -11.13
N LEU A 297 -6.02 -16.77 -12.24
CA LEU A 297 -4.82 -17.12 -12.99
C LEU A 297 -3.57 -17.02 -12.10
N LEU A 298 -3.43 -15.95 -11.32
CA LEU A 298 -2.31 -15.81 -10.38
C LEU A 298 -2.30 -16.94 -9.35
N ARG A 299 -3.45 -17.22 -8.70
CA ARG A 299 -3.53 -18.30 -7.70
C ARG A 299 -3.16 -19.68 -8.25
N SER A 300 -3.45 -19.94 -9.53
CA SER A 300 -3.11 -21.20 -10.18
C SER A 300 -1.67 -21.26 -10.71
N SER A 301 -0.94 -20.14 -10.69
CA SER A 301 0.41 -20.07 -11.23
C SER A 301 1.42 -20.75 -10.30
N ALA A 302 2.13 -21.75 -10.79
CA ALA A 302 3.13 -22.49 -10.02
C ALA A 302 4.31 -21.62 -9.53
N GLY A 303 4.54 -20.48 -10.18
CA GLY A 303 5.59 -19.52 -9.79
C GLY A 303 5.16 -18.52 -8.71
N LEU A 304 3.88 -18.50 -8.29
CA LEU A 304 3.43 -17.61 -7.24
C LEU A 304 3.74 -18.22 -5.87
N SER A 305 4.72 -17.65 -5.18
CA SER A 305 5.02 -18.03 -3.79
C SER A 305 4.26 -17.13 -2.83
N LEU A 306 3.26 -17.69 -2.15
CA LEU A 306 2.55 -17.04 -1.05
C LEU A 306 2.96 -17.71 0.27
N ARG A 307 3.22 -16.89 1.29
CA ARG A 307 3.43 -17.36 2.65
C ARG A 307 2.21 -17.00 3.50
N SER A 308 1.76 -17.96 4.30
CA SER A 308 0.62 -17.76 5.19
C SER A 308 1.08 -17.62 6.63
N TYR A 309 0.54 -16.64 7.33
CA TYR A 309 0.79 -16.37 8.75
C TYR A 309 -0.56 -16.40 9.46
N SER A 310 -0.70 -17.30 10.41
CA SER A 310 -1.88 -17.36 11.28
C SER A 310 -1.59 -16.62 12.58
N PRO A 311 -2.60 -15.98 13.20
CA PRO A 311 -2.46 -15.38 14.52
C PRO A 311 -2.00 -16.41 15.55
N THR A 312 -0.96 -16.08 16.34
CA THR A 312 -0.40 -16.96 17.39
C THR A 312 -0.79 -16.54 18.80
N GLY A 313 -1.39 -15.36 18.95
CA GLY A 313 -1.78 -14.80 20.26
C GLY A 313 -3.09 -14.02 20.22
N GLY A 314 -3.55 -13.61 21.38
CA GLY A 314 -4.76 -12.80 21.49
C GLY A 314 -4.52 -11.32 21.18
N VAL A 315 -5.48 -10.67 20.53
CA VAL A 315 -5.45 -9.24 20.17
C VAL A 315 -5.41 -8.30 21.37
N ALA A 316 -5.84 -8.76 22.55
CA ALA A 316 -5.91 -7.95 23.76
C ALA A 316 -4.56 -7.35 24.21
N VAL A 317 -3.45 -8.07 23.96
CA VAL A 317 -2.10 -7.56 24.28
C VAL A 317 -1.70 -6.39 23.39
N TRP A 318 -2.14 -6.42 22.13
CA TRP A 318 -1.94 -5.35 21.15
C TRP A 318 -2.76 -4.10 21.50
N GLU A 319 -4.01 -4.30 21.88
CA GLU A 319 -4.88 -3.21 22.37
C GLU A 319 -4.32 -2.55 23.64
N ALA A 320 -3.82 -3.37 24.57
CA ALA A 320 -3.18 -2.83 25.77
C ALA A 320 -1.90 -2.03 25.44
N ALA A 321 -1.12 -2.50 24.46
CA ALA A 321 0.08 -1.78 23.99
C ALA A 321 -0.28 -0.45 23.31
N ALA A 322 -1.31 -0.44 22.45
CA ALA A 322 -1.80 0.77 21.80
C ALA A 322 -2.25 1.81 22.86
N ARG A 323 -3.07 1.40 23.84
CA ARG A 323 -3.51 2.30 24.92
C ARG A 323 -2.35 2.88 25.73
N ARG A 324 -1.31 2.08 26.05
CA ARG A 324 -0.11 2.58 26.75
C ARG A 324 0.65 3.64 25.95
N ALA A 325 0.66 3.52 24.64
CA ALA A 325 1.32 4.46 23.74
C ALA A 325 0.43 5.67 23.36
N GLY A 326 -0.82 5.72 23.85
CA GLY A 326 -1.78 6.77 23.49
C GLY A 326 -2.32 6.66 22.06
N LEU A 327 -2.33 5.44 21.50
CA LEU A 327 -2.79 5.11 20.14
C LEU A 327 -4.20 4.46 20.18
N GLY A 328 -5.11 5.00 20.90
CA GLY A 328 -6.46 4.45 21.08
C GLY A 328 -7.56 5.35 20.58
#